data_d1a596144b4792cb83a1cc08b11ba2c1
#
_entry.id   d1a596144b4792cb83a1cc08b11ba2c1
#
_cell.length_a   1.000
_cell.length_b   1.000
_cell.length_c   1.000
_cell.angle_alpha   90.00
_cell.angle_beta   90.00
_cell.angle_gamma   90.00
#
_symmetry.space_group_name_H-M   'P 1'
#
loop_
_entity.id
_entity.type
_entity.pdbx_description
1 polymer ?
#
loop_
_entity_poly.entity_id
_entity_poly.type
_entity_poly.pdbx_seq_one_letter_code
_entity_poly.pdbx_strand_id
1 'polypeptide(L)'
;MAEESSGLRVRREYGERMRKALVEKGLLDRSRKIRADESHVYLPVLDMDSASRIELEQIAPFEPVQKDFPPEERPATPEDILGYRPSFEVVGDIALVEEGDAEAVAAALIATSKGIKVVISPISEVEGEFRTRRFRHIAGEARTSTIHKEHGLRYRVDLEGAYFTERLGTERLRIAKLVKPGDFVLDMFAGVGPFSLLLAKKGAQVVAMDKNPLAIRCLQENAVLNKIRNIEILEGDAAELALRYVGRADHVIMNLPHSASSFLVPAMRAAKSGGVVHYYCIAPEDDLYRDEALIRKAADSLGAGVDVLYRGIVRSYAPRRHNVVIDFRVTKK
;
A
#
# COMPACT_ATOMS: atom_id res chain seq x y z
N MET A 1 -42.59 -6.23 20.17
CA MET A 1 -42.07 -6.67 21.46
C MET A 1 -40.56 -6.66 21.36
N ALA A 2 -39.85 -6.04 22.30
CA ALA A 2 -38.38 -6.08 22.30
C ALA A 2 -37.95 -7.53 22.55
N GLU A 3 -37.11 -8.06 21.72
CA GLU A 3 -36.60 -9.43 21.79
C GLU A 3 -35.41 -9.43 22.73
N GLU A 4 -35.60 -9.89 23.97
CA GLU A 4 -34.51 -10.02 24.93
C GLU A 4 -33.50 -11.04 24.42
N SER A 5 -32.24 -10.73 24.54
CA SER A 5 -31.14 -11.63 24.18
C SER A 5 -30.08 -11.69 25.27
N SER A 6 -29.28 -12.74 25.22
CA SER A 6 -28.23 -13.02 26.21
C SER A 6 -27.13 -11.94 26.15
N GLY A 7 -26.67 -11.53 27.32
CA GLY A 7 -25.58 -10.57 27.48
C GLY A 7 -24.80 -10.74 28.77
N LEU A 8 -23.68 -10.03 28.85
CA LEU A 8 -22.88 -9.94 30.09
C LEU A 8 -22.96 -8.50 30.62
N ARG A 9 -23.29 -8.38 31.89
CA ARG A 9 -23.19 -7.14 32.70
C ARG A 9 -21.80 -7.07 33.31
N VAL A 10 -21.05 -6.04 32.98
CA VAL A 10 -19.64 -5.88 33.41
C VAL A 10 -19.46 -4.47 33.96
N ARG A 11 -18.71 -4.26 35.04
CA ARG A 11 -18.36 -2.91 35.50
C ARG A 11 -17.63 -2.14 34.42
N ARG A 12 -17.87 -0.83 34.29
CA ARG A 12 -17.31 0.02 33.24
C ARG A 12 -15.80 -0.07 33.15
N GLU A 13 -15.10 -0.16 34.25
CA GLU A 13 -13.63 -0.27 34.31
C GLU A 13 -13.09 -1.52 33.59
N TYR A 14 -13.88 -2.60 33.51
CA TYR A 14 -13.52 -3.85 32.83
C TYR A 14 -14.15 -4.00 31.44
N GLY A 15 -15.06 -3.10 31.08
CA GLY A 15 -15.89 -3.22 29.86
C GLY A 15 -15.08 -3.43 28.57
N GLU A 16 -14.06 -2.61 28.32
CA GLU A 16 -13.24 -2.72 27.11
C GLU A 16 -12.37 -3.99 27.12
N ARG A 17 -11.86 -4.40 28.29
CA ARG A 17 -11.07 -5.63 28.41
C ARG A 17 -11.92 -6.86 28.12
N MET A 18 -13.14 -6.90 28.65
CA MET A 18 -14.11 -7.97 28.42
C MET A 18 -14.56 -7.99 26.95
N ARG A 19 -14.85 -6.82 26.35
CA ARG A 19 -15.23 -6.70 24.95
C ARG A 19 -14.16 -7.29 24.03
N LYS A 20 -12.88 -6.97 24.25
CA LYS A 20 -11.77 -7.53 23.48
C LYS A 20 -11.72 -9.05 23.57
N ALA A 21 -11.82 -9.61 24.76
CA ALA A 21 -11.81 -11.05 24.98
C ALA A 21 -12.99 -11.76 24.29
N LEU A 22 -14.18 -11.18 24.36
CA LEU A 22 -15.36 -11.71 23.65
C LEU A 22 -15.17 -11.67 22.13
N VAL A 23 -14.53 -10.63 21.61
CA VAL A 23 -14.20 -10.52 20.16
C VAL A 23 -13.18 -11.58 19.75
N GLU A 24 -12.09 -11.75 20.50
CA GLU A 24 -11.05 -12.73 20.22
C GLU A 24 -11.58 -14.17 20.23
N LYS A 25 -12.55 -14.44 21.11
CA LYS A 25 -13.20 -15.76 21.23
C LYS A 25 -14.37 -15.96 20.26
N GLY A 26 -14.77 -14.93 19.50
CA GLY A 26 -15.94 -15.00 18.62
C GLY A 26 -17.28 -15.05 19.35
N LEU A 27 -17.34 -14.66 20.63
CA LEU A 27 -18.51 -14.74 21.48
C LEU A 27 -19.33 -13.44 21.54
N LEU A 28 -18.78 -12.30 21.07
CA LEU A 28 -19.55 -11.05 21.03
C LEU A 28 -20.58 -11.12 19.90
N ASP A 29 -21.86 -10.94 20.22
CA ASP A 29 -22.90 -10.77 19.20
C ASP A 29 -22.80 -9.37 18.59
N ARG A 30 -22.13 -9.28 17.44
CA ARG A 30 -21.91 -8.04 16.69
C ARG A 30 -23.15 -7.55 15.94
N SER A 31 -24.21 -8.32 15.90
CA SER A 31 -25.48 -7.92 15.30
C SER A 31 -26.32 -7.03 16.22
N ARG A 32 -25.88 -6.86 17.47
CA ARG A 32 -26.59 -6.11 18.50
C ARG A 32 -25.73 -5.02 19.14
N LYS A 33 -26.37 -3.90 19.52
CA LYS A 33 -25.69 -2.73 20.11
C LYS A 33 -25.28 -2.99 21.54
N ILE A 34 -24.04 -2.69 21.88
CA ILE A 34 -23.56 -2.61 23.26
C ILE A 34 -24.32 -1.51 24.00
N ARG A 35 -24.78 -1.78 25.20
CA ARG A 35 -25.44 -0.81 26.08
C ARG A 35 -24.52 -0.45 27.23
N ALA A 36 -24.71 0.73 27.80
CA ALA A 36 -24.02 1.13 29.03
C ALA A 36 -24.93 2.02 29.88
N ASP A 37 -24.78 1.95 31.18
CA ASP A 37 -25.28 2.92 32.15
C ASP A 37 -24.09 3.60 32.87
N GLU A 38 -24.35 4.32 33.94
CA GLU A 38 -23.31 5.04 34.70
C GLU A 38 -22.21 4.13 35.26
N SER A 39 -22.53 2.90 35.62
CA SER A 39 -21.66 1.98 36.37
C SER A 39 -21.26 0.73 35.56
N HIS A 40 -22.06 0.32 34.59
CA HIS A 40 -21.88 -0.95 33.87
C HIS A 40 -21.95 -0.79 32.36
N VAL A 41 -21.32 -1.77 31.69
CA VAL A 41 -21.46 -2.03 30.25
C VAL A 41 -22.17 -3.38 30.10
N TYR A 42 -23.09 -3.44 29.16
CA TYR A 42 -23.85 -4.63 28.81
C TYR A 42 -23.40 -5.07 27.41
N LEU A 43 -22.78 -6.24 27.35
CA LEU A 43 -22.20 -6.79 26.15
C LEU A 43 -23.09 -7.92 25.63
N PRO A 44 -23.72 -7.80 24.46
CA PRO A 44 -24.51 -8.89 23.88
C PRO A 44 -23.59 -10.05 23.52
N VAL A 45 -23.99 -11.27 23.81
CA VAL A 45 -23.17 -12.47 23.55
C VAL A 45 -23.97 -13.55 22.85
N LEU A 46 -23.25 -14.31 22.01
CA LEU A 46 -23.70 -15.58 21.45
C LEU A 46 -23.71 -16.65 22.53
N ASP A 47 -24.25 -17.83 22.23
CA ASP A 47 -24.22 -18.96 23.14
C ASP A 47 -22.79 -19.29 23.56
N MET A 48 -22.61 -19.43 24.89
CA MET A 48 -21.30 -19.59 25.52
C MET A 48 -21.25 -20.92 26.28
N ASP A 49 -20.21 -21.70 26.01
CA ASP A 49 -19.96 -22.93 26.76
C ASP A 49 -19.34 -22.66 28.15
N SER A 50 -19.34 -23.69 29.00
CA SER A 50 -18.83 -23.58 30.37
C SER A 50 -17.33 -23.28 30.43
N ALA A 51 -16.53 -23.73 29.44
CA ALA A 51 -15.09 -23.49 29.37
C ALA A 51 -14.80 -22.02 29.08
N SER A 52 -15.46 -21.45 28.07
CA SER A 52 -15.37 -20.03 27.74
C SER A 52 -15.80 -19.12 28.92
N ARG A 53 -16.82 -19.53 29.66
CA ARG A 53 -17.28 -18.81 30.84
C ARG A 53 -16.20 -18.72 31.92
N ILE A 54 -15.55 -19.84 32.24
CA ILE A 54 -14.48 -19.90 33.25
C ILE A 54 -13.29 -19.00 32.82
N GLU A 55 -12.93 -19.01 31.55
CA GLU A 55 -11.84 -18.17 31.05
C GLU A 55 -12.18 -16.68 31.12
N LEU A 56 -13.43 -16.30 30.84
CA LEU A 56 -13.87 -14.91 30.92
C LEU A 56 -13.93 -14.43 32.39
N GLU A 57 -14.30 -15.29 33.35
CA GLU A 57 -14.29 -14.98 34.78
C GLU A 57 -12.86 -14.65 35.29
N GLN A 58 -11.83 -15.25 34.71
CA GLN A 58 -10.43 -14.91 35.01
C GLN A 58 -10.02 -13.52 34.51
N ILE A 59 -10.73 -12.98 33.49
CA ILE A 59 -10.44 -11.67 32.91
C ILE A 59 -11.05 -10.55 33.72
N ALA A 60 -12.34 -10.70 34.09
CA ALA A 60 -13.06 -9.76 34.94
C ALA A 60 -14.38 -10.38 35.46
N PRO A 61 -14.87 -9.96 36.65
CA PRO A 61 -16.18 -10.34 37.14
C PRO A 61 -17.30 -9.86 36.18
N PHE A 62 -18.27 -10.72 35.94
CA PHE A 62 -19.44 -10.38 35.15
C PHE A 62 -20.69 -11.12 35.64
N GLU A 63 -21.85 -10.62 35.27
CA GLU A 63 -23.14 -11.24 35.52
C GLU A 63 -23.82 -11.53 34.16
N PRO A 64 -24.29 -12.78 33.91
CA PRO A 64 -25.16 -13.04 32.76
C PRO A 64 -26.50 -12.29 32.93
N VAL A 65 -26.96 -11.69 31.84
CA VAL A 65 -28.24 -10.95 31.82
C VAL A 65 -29.04 -11.25 30.60
N GLN A 66 -30.35 -11.20 30.68
CA GLN A 66 -31.25 -11.09 29.55
C GLN A 66 -31.65 -9.61 29.46
N LYS A 67 -31.40 -9.01 28.29
CA LYS A 67 -31.66 -7.58 28.11
C LYS A 67 -32.03 -7.30 26.67
N ASP A 68 -32.82 -6.27 26.45
CA ASP A 68 -33.06 -5.74 25.13
C ASP A 68 -31.77 -5.09 24.57
N PHE A 69 -31.12 -5.76 23.63
CA PHE A 69 -30.04 -5.24 22.83
C PHE A 69 -30.56 -4.93 21.44
N PRO A 70 -30.77 -3.65 21.09
CA PRO A 70 -31.26 -3.29 19.77
C PRO A 70 -30.30 -3.76 18.69
N PRO A 71 -30.82 -4.04 17.48
CA PRO A 71 -29.97 -4.36 16.35
C PRO A 71 -28.87 -3.30 16.12
N GLU A 72 -27.66 -3.73 15.83
CA GLU A 72 -26.61 -2.85 15.34
C GLU A 72 -26.92 -2.53 13.86
N GLU A 73 -27.41 -1.34 13.62
CA GLU A 73 -27.61 -0.84 12.25
C GLU A 73 -26.24 -0.50 11.65
N ARG A 74 -25.50 -1.50 11.23
CA ARG A 74 -24.29 -1.28 10.43
C ARG A 74 -24.72 -1.01 8.97
N PRO A 75 -24.05 -0.10 8.28
CA PRO A 75 -24.23 0.02 6.85
C PRO A 75 -23.99 -1.33 6.16
N ALA A 76 -24.84 -1.67 5.21
CA ALA A 76 -24.63 -2.86 4.40
C ALA A 76 -23.23 -2.81 3.75
N THR A 77 -22.56 -3.95 3.71
CA THR A 77 -21.29 -4.11 2.99
C THR A 77 -21.53 -4.72 1.61
N PRO A 78 -20.56 -4.63 0.69
CA PRO A 78 -20.66 -5.34 -0.60
C PRO A 78 -20.90 -6.85 -0.41
N GLU A 79 -20.27 -7.45 0.59
CA GLU A 79 -20.41 -8.87 0.94
C GLU A 79 -21.85 -9.22 1.37
N ASP A 80 -22.53 -8.33 2.10
CA ASP A 80 -23.93 -8.54 2.50
C ASP A 80 -24.88 -8.54 1.29
N ILE A 81 -24.54 -7.79 0.24
CA ILE A 81 -25.36 -7.73 -0.99
C ILE A 81 -25.07 -8.92 -1.90
N LEU A 82 -23.79 -9.29 -2.04
CA LEU A 82 -23.33 -10.29 -2.99
C LEU A 82 -23.40 -11.74 -2.45
N GLY A 83 -23.41 -11.91 -1.11
CA GLY A 83 -23.32 -13.21 -0.48
C GLY A 83 -21.90 -13.82 -0.49
N TYR A 84 -20.91 -13.12 -1.02
CA TYR A 84 -19.50 -13.51 -1.03
C TYR A 84 -18.63 -12.25 -0.92
N ARG A 85 -17.36 -12.41 -0.51
CA ARG A 85 -16.39 -11.33 -0.40
C ARG A 85 -15.76 -11.00 -1.76
N PRO A 86 -16.09 -9.85 -2.38
CA PRO A 86 -15.51 -9.48 -3.66
C PRO A 86 -14.04 -9.09 -3.54
N SER A 87 -13.26 -9.36 -4.60
CA SER A 87 -11.88 -8.88 -4.73
C SER A 87 -11.86 -7.61 -5.55
N PHE A 88 -11.27 -6.54 -5.01
CA PHE A 88 -11.07 -5.28 -5.72
C PHE A 88 -9.92 -4.50 -5.10
N GLU A 89 -9.34 -3.59 -5.89
CA GLU A 89 -8.34 -2.62 -5.42
C GLU A 89 -8.97 -1.23 -5.38
N VAL A 90 -8.49 -0.35 -4.51
CA VAL A 90 -8.99 1.02 -4.41
C VAL A 90 -7.85 2.02 -4.53
N VAL A 91 -7.93 2.86 -5.55
CA VAL A 91 -7.01 3.99 -5.72
C VAL A 91 -7.83 5.27 -5.61
N GLY A 92 -7.63 6.02 -4.53
CA GLY A 92 -8.44 7.20 -4.22
C GLY A 92 -9.91 6.86 -4.02
N ASP A 93 -10.75 7.30 -4.95
CA ASP A 93 -12.19 7.01 -5.00
C ASP A 93 -12.60 6.13 -6.19
N ILE A 94 -11.60 5.51 -6.84
CA ILE A 94 -11.80 4.55 -7.93
C ILE A 94 -11.58 3.11 -7.39
N ALA A 95 -12.56 2.24 -7.61
CA ALA A 95 -12.43 0.81 -7.40
C ALA A 95 -12.08 0.12 -8.73
N LEU A 96 -11.07 -0.74 -8.69
CA LEU A 96 -10.67 -1.60 -9.80
C LEU A 96 -11.21 -3.00 -9.51
N VAL A 97 -12.11 -3.51 -10.34
CA VAL A 97 -12.70 -4.84 -10.23
C VAL A 97 -12.27 -5.69 -11.42
N GLU A 98 -12.02 -6.97 -11.18
CA GLU A 98 -11.70 -7.89 -12.27
C GLU A 98 -12.94 -8.24 -13.08
N GLU A 99 -12.76 -8.71 -14.33
CA GLU A 99 -13.85 -9.21 -15.16
C GLU A 99 -14.53 -10.43 -14.51
N GLY A 100 -15.77 -10.69 -14.90
CA GLY A 100 -16.61 -11.76 -14.38
C GLY A 100 -17.85 -11.16 -13.77
N ASP A 101 -17.84 -10.86 -12.47
CA ASP A 101 -18.98 -10.27 -11.75
C ASP A 101 -18.88 -8.74 -11.63
N ALA A 102 -18.16 -8.08 -12.55
CA ALA A 102 -17.81 -6.66 -12.42
C ALA A 102 -19.04 -5.76 -12.23
N GLU A 103 -20.13 -6.00 -12.92
CA GLU A 103 -21.37 -5.23 -12.82
C GLU A 103 -22.05 -5.41 -11.45
N ALA A 104 -22.12 -6.65 -10.94
CA ALA A 104 -22.72 -6.94 -9.64
C ALA A 104 -21.87 -6.35 -8.50
N VAL A 105 -20.55 -6.50 -8.58
CA VAL A 105 -19.59 -5.92 -7.62
C VAL A 105 -19.65 -4.40 -7.66
N ALA A 106 -19.72 -3.79 -8.85
CA ALA A 106 -19.82 -2.34 -9.00
C ALA A 106 -21.11 -1.79 -8.38
N ALA A 107 -22.25 -2.45 -8.64
CA ALA A 107 -23.53 -2.03 -8.05
C ALA A 107 -23.48 -2.09 -6.51
N ALA A 108 -22.92 -3.18 -5.95
CA ALA A 108 -22.77 -3.34 -4.51
C ALA A 108 -21.82 -2.28 -3.91
N LEU A 109 -20.68 -2.01 -4.56
CA LEU A 109 -19.72 -0.99 -4.11
C LEU A 109 -20.32 0.42 -4.10
N ILE A 110 -20.99 0.83 -5.17
CA ILE A 110 -21.64 2.16 -5.26
C ILE A 110 -22.74 2.30 -4.21
N ALA A 111 -23.51 1.23 -3.97
CA ALA A 111 -24.61 1.26 -3.00
C ALA A 111 -24.12 1.35 -1.54
N THR A 112 -22.99 0.71 -1.21
CA THR A 112 -22.54 0.54 0.18
C THR A 112 -21.37 1.42 0.57
N SER A 113 -20.57 1.89 -0.37
CA SER A 113 -19.28 2.55 -0.12
C SER A 113 -19.31 4.01 -0.57
N LYS A 114 -19.74 4.92 0.30
CA LYS A 114 -19.81 6.38 0.00
C LYS A 114 -18.51 6.99 -0.53
N GLY A 115 -17.37 6.36 -0.24
CA GLY A 115 -16.05 6.79 -0.68
C GLY A 115 -15.72 6.40 -2.13
N ILE A 116 -16.40 5.42 -2.71
CA ILE A 116 -16.21 4.98 -4.09
C ILE A 116 -17.13 5.80 -5.00
N LYS A 117 -16.53 6.42 -6.02
CA LYS A 117 -17.24 7.25 -7.01
C LYS A 117 -17.21 6.67 -8.40
N VAL A 118 -16.24 5.81 -8.65
CA VAL A 118 -15.96 5.21 -9.96
C VAL A 118 -15.66 3.73 -9.76
N VAL A 119 -16.19 2.89 -10.63
CA VAL A 119 -15.78 1.49 -10.74
C VAL A 119 -15.37 1.22 -12.17
N ILE A 120 -14.15 0.73 -12.35
CA ILE A 120 -13.55 0.37 -13.63
C ILE A 120 -13.01 -1.07 -13.59
N SER A 121 -12.94 -1.70 -14.76
CA SER A 121 -12.34 -3.03 -14.93
C SER A 121 -11.23 -2.96 -15.96
N PRO A 122 -10.03 -3.54 -15.70
CA PRO A 122 -8.98 -3.61 -16.69
C PRO A 122 -9.41 -4.50 -17.87
N ILE A 123 -9.23 -4.01 -19.09
CA ILE A 123 -9.49 -4.74 -20.34
C ILE A 123 -8.21 -5.06 -21.11
N SER A 124 -7.06 -4.74 -20.53
CA SER A 124 -5.76 -5.15 -21.04
C SER A 124 -4.84 -5.54 -19.87
N GLU A 125 -3.83 -6.32 -20.18
CA GLU A 125 -2.67 -6.48 -19.30
C GLU A 125 -1.91 -5.14 -19.16
N VAL A 126 -0.93 -5.11 -18.26
CA VAL A 126 0.01 -4.00 -18.17
C VAL A 126 0.92 -4.03 -19.38
N GLU A 127 0.75 -3.09 -20.30
CA GLU A 127 1.38 -3.09 -21.63
C GLU A 127 2.29 -1.89 -21.85
N GLY A 128 3.18 -2.05 -22.84
CA GLY A 128 4.05 -1.00 -23.33
C GLY A 128 5.13 -0.54 -22.35
N GLU A 129 5.91 0.42 -22.83
CA GLU A 129 7.04 0.99 -22.09
C GLU A 129 6.60 1.70 -20.81
N PHE A 130 5.43 2.33 -20.81
CA PHE A 130 4.90 3.09 -19.69
C PHE A 130 4.08 2.25 -18.69
N ARG A 131 3.91 0.94 -18.99
CA ARG A 131 3.23 -0.01 -18.12
C ARG A 131 1.81 0.43 -17.76
N THR A 132 1.08 0.96 -18.72
CA THR A 132 -0.31 1.40 -18.55
C THR A 132 -1.28 0.27 -18.90
N ARG A 133 -2.55 0.45 -18.52
CA ARG A 133 -3.67 -0.44 -18.82
C ARG A 133 -4.79 0.37 -19.43
N ARG A 134 -5.61 -0.27 -20.22
CA ARG A 134 -6.90 0.26 -20.64
C ARG A 134 -8.00 -0.27 -19.71
N PHE A 135 -9.00 0.54 -19.49
CA PHE A 135 -10.09 0.21 -18.58
C PHE A 135 -11.45 0.34 -19.27
N ARG A 136 -12.39 -0.52 -18.88
CA ARG A 136 -13.79 -0.37 -19.16
C ARG A 136 -14.46 0.29 -17.96
N HIS A 137 -15.21 1.36 -18.19
CA HIS A 137 -16.03 1.98 -17.16
C HIS A 137 -17.22 1.06 -16.86
N ILE A 138 -17.46 0.75 -15.59
CA ILE A 138 -18.54 -0.13 -15.14
C ILE A 138 -19.64 0.67 -14.47
N ALA A 139 -19.32 1.56 -13.53
CA ALA A 139 -20.32 2.35 -12.81
C ALA A 139 -19.73 3.67 -12.25
N GLY A 140 -20.60 4.61 -11.92
CA GLY A 140 -20.25 5.90 -11.33
C GLY A 140 -19.83 6.94 -12.36
N GLU A 141 -18.88 7.82 -11.99
CA GLU A 141 -18.38 8.88 -12.85
C GLU A 141 -17.46 8.32 -13.95
N ALA A 142 -17.59 8.82 -15.19
CA ALA A 142 -16.76 8.38 -16.32
C ALA A 142 -15.39 9.06 -16.31
N ARG A 143 -14.45 8.54 -15.53
CA ARG A 143 -13.05 9.01 -15.45
C ARG A 143 -12.09 7.93 -14.97
N THR A 144 -10.80 8.10 -15.25
CA THR A 144 -9.70 7.25 -14.78
C THR A 144 -8.76 7.99 -13.82
N SER A 145 -8.99 9.30 -13.64
CA SER A 145 -8.18 10.13 -12.76
C SER A 145 -8.81 10.28 -11.37
N THR A 146 -7.97 10.27 -10.33
CA THR A 146 -8.36 10.41 -8.93
C THR A 146 -7.28 11.08 -8.09
N ILE A 147 -7.59 11.37 -6.83
CA ILE A 147 -6.62 11.77 -5.81
C ILE A 147 -6.49 10.66 -4.77
N HIS A 148 -5.40 9.94 -4.81
CA HIS A 148 -5.03 8.95 -3.80
C HIS A 148 -4.35 9.62 -2.60
N LYS A 149 -4.64 9.14 -1.38
CA LYS A 149 -4.04 9.62 -0.15
C LYS A 149 -3.20 8.53 0.48
N GLU A 150 -1.91 8.80 0.68
CA GLU A 150 -0.98 7.86 1.30
C GLU A 150 0.06 8.61 2.13
N HIS A 151 0.36 8.15 3.34
CA HIS A 151 1.39 8.70 4.26
C HIS A 151 1.29 10.22 4.48
N GLY A 152 0.05 10.73 4.50
CA GLY A 152 -0.22 12.16 4.67
C GLY A 152 0.17 13.02 3.45
N LEU A 153 0.29 12.40 2.28
CA LEU A 153 0.43 13.04 0.97
C LEU A 153 -0.78 12.74 0.11
N ARG A 154 -1.00 13.59 -0.89
CA ARG A 154 -2.06 13.46 -1.90
C ARG A 154 -1.42 13.30 -3.28
N TYR A 155 -1.86 12.30 -4.01
CA TYR A 155 -1.34 12.00 -5.34
C TYR A 155 -2.47 12.04 -6.35
N ARG A 156 -2.42 13.00 -7.27
CA ARG A 156 -3.22 12.92 -8.50
C ARG A 156 -2.65 11.79 -9.34
N VAL A 157 -3.51 10.87 -9.72
CA VAL A 157 -3.18 9.69 -10.53
C VAL A 157 -4.20 9.60 -11.66
N ASP A 158 -3.72 9.40 -12.88
CA ASP A 158 -4.54 8.94 -13.99
C ASP A 158 -4.13 7.50 -14.31
N LEU A 159 -5.02 6.56 -14.04
CA LEU A 159 -4.74 5.13 -14.12
C LEU A 159 -4.51 4.62 -15.55
N GLU A 160 -5.02 5.32 -16.57
CA GLU A 160 -4.70 5.03 -17.98
C GLU A 160 -3.41 5.72 -18.45
N GLY A 161 -3.10 6.87 -17.85
CA GLY A 161 -1.95 7.69 -18.26
C GLY A 161 -0.65 7.32 -17.57
N ALA A 162 -0.69 6.77 -16.35
CA ALA A 162 0.51 6.47 -15.57
C ALA A 162 0.31 5.26 -14.67
N TYR A 163 1.35 4.43 -14.57
CA TYR A 163 1.35 3.31 -13.63
C TYR A 163 1.34 3.80 -12.19
N PHE A 164 0.43 3.28 -11.40
CA PHE A 164 0.38 3.47 -9.94
C PHE A 164 -0.12 2.22 -9.25
N THR A 165 0.39 1.93 -8.06
CA THR A 165 -0.14 0.90 -7.16
C THR A 165 -0.01 1.34 -5.70
N GLU A 166 -1.06 1.20 -4.93
CA GLU A 166 -1.08 1.45 -3.49
C GLU A 166 -0.36 0.35 -2.69
N ARG A 167 -0.20 -0.83 -3.29
CA ARG A 167 0.39 -2.02 -2.65
C ARG A 167 1.87 -1.85 -2.23
N LEU A 168 2.51 -0.78 -2.66
CA LEU A 168 3.90 -0.45 -2.28
C LEU A 168 4.00 0.52 -1.10
N GLY A 169 2.90 0.89 -0.45
CA GLY A 169 2.91 1.86 0.65
C GLY A 169 3.86 1.50 1.79
N THR A 170 3.86 0.24 2.24
CA THR A 170 4.77 -0.23 3.30
C THR A 170 6.24 -0.14 2.87
N GLU A 171 6.54 -0.47 1.62
CA GLU A 171 7.90 -0.40 1.08
C GLU A 171 8.39 1.06 0.97
N ARG A 172 7.52 1.98 0.54
CA ARG A 172 7.84 3.42 0.53
C ARG A 172 8.19 3.93 1.92
N LEU A 173 7.45 3.49 2.96
CA LEU A 173 7.79 3.81 4.36
C LEU A 173 9.11 3.18 4.80
N ARG A 174 9.42 1.97 4.36
CA ARG A 174 10.71 1.32 4.68
C ARG A 174 11.86 2.17 4.17
N ILE A 175 11.81 2.58 2.90
CA ILE A 175 12.85 3.46 2.30
C ILE A 175 12.89 4.81 3.02
N ALA A 176 11.72 5.41 3.32
CA ALA A 176 11.66 6.69 4.01
C ALA A 176 12.23 6.68 5.44
N LYS A 177 12.40 5.50 6.07
CA LYS A 177 13.09 5.33 7.36
C LYS A 177 14.61 5.29 7.20
N LEU A 178 15.13 4.92 6.03
CA LEU A 178 16.57 4.84 5.75
C LEU A 178 17.13 6.20 5.33
N VAL A 179 16.33 7.01 4.64
CA VAL A 179 16.72 8.33 4.12
C VAL A 179 16.67 9.38 5.24
N LYS A 180 17.71 10.21 5.33
CA LYS A 180 17.86 11.28 6.32
C LYS A 180 17.57 12.65 5.69
N PRO A 181 17.18 13.65 6.50
CA PRO A 181 17.13 15.03 6.03
C PRO A 181 18.49 15.48 5.48
N GLY A 182 18.47 16.08 4.28
CA GLY A 182 19.67 16.51 3.58
C GLY A 182 20.30 15.49 2.65
N ASP A 183 19.91 14.20 2.72
CA ASP A 183 20.39 13.19 1.76
C ASP A 183 19.97 13.56 0.33
N PHE A 184 20.84 13.28 -0.63
CA PHE A 184 20.56 13.43 -2.05
C PHE A 184 20.03 12.12 -2.62
N VAL A 185 18.78 12.11 -3.06
CA VAL A 185 18.07 10.94 -3.56
C VAL A 185 17.83 11.07 -5.06
N LEU A 186 18.17 10.02 -5.81
CA LEU A 186 17.85 9.88 -7.22
C LEU A 186 16.78 8.81 -7.39
N ASP A 187 15.57 9.21 -7.80
CA ASP A 187 14.48 8.28 -8.14
C ASP A 187 14.41 8.16 -9.66
N MET A 188 14.93 7.03 -10.18
CA MET A 188 15.12 6.82 -11.62
C MET A 188 13.83 6.49 -12.37
N PHE A 189 12.78 6.07 -11.66
CA PHE A 189 11.50 5.65 -12.25
C PHE A 189 10.35 6.14 -11.38
N ALA A 190 10.23 7.46 -11.29
CA ALA A 190 9.43 8.12 -10.28
C ALA A 190 7.92 7.96 -10.47
N GLY A 191 7.45 7.74 -11.70
CA GLY A 191 6.02 7.71 -11.99
C GLY A 191 5.35 9.01 -11.56
N VAL A 192 4.22 8.92 -10.88
CA VAL A 192 3.50 10.07 -10.29
C VAL A 192 4.12 10.59 -8.98
N GLY A 193 5.27 10.05 -8.58
CA GLY A 193 6.11 10.51 -7.48
C GLY A 193 5.89 9.92 -6.09
N PRO A 194 5.38 8.70 -5.91
CA PRO A 194 5.06 8.21 -4.58
C PRO A 194 6.29 7.98 -3.68
N PHE A 195 7.43 7.54 -4.21
CA PHE A 195 8.70 7.56 -3.48
C PHE A 195 9.25 8.98 -3.36
N SER A 196 9.44 9.66 -4.49
CA SER A 196 10.07 10.96 -4.58
C SER A 196 9.48 11.98 -3.62
N LEU A 197 8.15 12.15 -3.61
CA LEU A 197 7.49 13.14 -2.77
C LEU A 197 7.51 12.77 -1.28
N LEU A 198 7.43 11.46 -0.96
CA LEU A 198 7.55 11.02 0.43
C LEU A 198 8.94 11.31 0.99
N LEU A 199 10.00 11.09 0.20
CA LEU A 199 11.38 11.32 0.60
C LEU A 199 11.69 12.84 0.67
N ALA A 200 11.19 13.62 -0.28
CA ALA A 200 11.29 15.06 -0.23
C ALA A 200 10.58 15.64 1.00
N LYS A 201 9.40 15.13 1.37
CA LYS A 201 8.69 15.49 2.61
C LYS A 201 9.50 15.17 3.86
N LYS A 202 10.39 14.17 3.82
CA LYS A 202 11.33 13.83 4.90
C LYS A 202 12.54 14.76 4.98
N GLY A 203 12.68 15.68 4.04
CA GLY A 203 13.77 16.65 3.99
C GLY A 203 14.93 16.26 3.08
N ALA A 204 14.83 15.20 2.31
CA ALA A 204 15.83 14.87 1.29
C ALA A 204 15.78 15.85 0.12
N GLN A 205 16.90 16.02 -0.58
CA GLN A 205 16.98 16.67 -1.89
C GLN A 205 16.75 15.60 -2.95
N VAL A 206 15.67 15.68 -3.70
CA VAL A 206 15.25 14.61 -4.60
C VAL A 206 15.38 15.05 -6.06
N VAL A 207 15.96 14.18 -6.88
CA VAL A 207 15.84 14.25 -8.34
C VAL A 207 14.96 13.06 -8.78
N ALA A 208 13.83 13.37 -9.37
CA ALA A 208 12.82 12.41 -9.81
C ALA A 208 12.78 12.37 -11.34
N MET A 209 12.98 11.20 -11.91
CA MET A 209 13.03 10.98 -13.36
C MET A 209 11.93 10.02 -13.79
N ASP A 210 11.30 10.30 -14.92
CA ASP A 210 10.44 9.34 -15.60
C ASP A 210 10.40 9.63 -17.10
N LYS A 211 10.23 8.59 -17.90
CA LYS A 211 10.14 8.73 -19.35
C LYS A 211 8.72 9.03 -19.82
N ASN A 212 7.72 8.75 -18.98
CA ASN A 212 6.32 8.98 -19.31
C ASN A 212 5.93 10.44 -19.05
N PRO A 213 5.61 11.24 -20.08
CA PRO A 213 5.25 12.65 -19.92
C PRO A 213 3.97 12.87 -19.11
N LEU A 214 3.02 11.92 -19.14
CA LEU A 214 1.81 11.99 -18.32
C LEU A 214 2.11 11.76 -16.84
N ALA A 215 3.01 10.84 -16.52
CA ALA A 215 3.49 10.63 -15.16
C ALA A 215 4.23 11.86 -14.62
N ILE A 216 5.11 12.47 -15.41
CA ILE A 216 5.82 13.70 -15.07
C ILE A 216 4.86 14.86 -14.81
N ARG A 217 3.84 15.03 -15.65
CA ARG A 217 2.80 16.05 -15.42
C ARG A 217 2.07 15.83 -14.07
N CYS A 218 1.65 14.60 -13.80
CA CYS A 218 1.06 14.25 -12.51
C CYS A 218 2.02 14.51 -11.34
N LEU A 219 3.31 14.18 -11.48
CA LEU A 219 4.32 14.41 -10.46
C LEU A 219 4.52 15.90 -10.17
N GLN A 220 4.55 16.75 -11.18
CA GLN A 220 4.62 18.21 -11.03
C GLN A 220 3.40 18.74 -10.28
N GLU A 221 2.19 18.34 -10.68
CA GLU A 221 0.95 18.71 -9.98
C GLU A 221 0.96 18.21 -8.53
N ASN A 222 1.47 17.01 -8.27
CA ASN A 222 1.56 16.41 -6.95
C ASN A 222 2.57 17.13 -6.05
N ALA A 223 3.69 17.59 -6.58
CA ALA A 223 4.65 18.42 -5.85
C ALA A 223 4.00 19.73 -5.37
N VAL A 224 3.26 20.41 -6.26
CA VAL A 224 2.50 21.62 -5.93
C VAL A 224 1.40 21.32 -4.89
N LEU A 225 0.60 20.27 -5.10
CA LEU A 225 -0.50 19.84 -4.24
C LEU A 225 -0.06 19.57 -2.79
N ASN A 226 1.16 19.08 -2.63
CA ASN A 226 1.77 18.75 -1.33
C ASN A 226 2.75 19.84 -0.82
N LYS A 227 2.91 20.96 -1.54
CA LYS A 227 3.80 22.07 -1.19
C LYS A 227 5.27 21.65 -1.06
N ILE A 228 5.71 20.68 -1.86
CA ILE A 228 7.09 20.18 -1.90
C ILE A 228 7.87 21.01 -2.89
N ARG A 229 9.06 21.49 -2.48
CA ARG A 229 9.94 22.37 -3.28
C ARG A 229 11.37 21.84 -3.44
N ASN A 230 11.77 20.87 -2.61
CA ASN A 230 13.10 20.23 -2.61
C ASN A 230 13.13 19.01 -3.53
N ILE A 231 12.58 19.19 -4.72
CA ILE A 231 12.49 18.15 -5.77
C ILE A 231 12.78 18.80 -7.14
N GLU A 232 13.67 18.16 -7.90
CA GLU A 232 13.90 18.42 -9.32
C GLU A 232 13.20 17.30 -10.11
N ILE A 233 12.40 17.66 -11.12
CA ILE A 233 11.59 16.71 -11.89
C ILE A 233 12.05 16.76 -13.34
N LEU A 234 12.46 15.60 -13.88
CA LEU A 234 13.04 15.48 -15.21
C LEU A 234 12.28 14.45 -16.04
N GLU A 235 11.88 14.87 -17.23
CA GLU A 235 11.34 13.97 -18.24
C GLU A 235 12.48 13.42 -19.11
N GLY A 236 12.55 12.10 -19.27
CA GLY A 236 13.52 11.48 -20.17
C GLY A 236 14.02 10.11 -19.71
N ASP A 237 14.96 9.58 -20.47
CA ASP A 237 15.58 8.29 -20.19
C ASP A 237 16.47 8.36 -18.96
N ALA A 238 16.18 7.52 -17.98
CA ALA A 238 16.90 7.49 -16.71
C ALA A 238 18.39 7.14 -16.86
N ALA A 239 18.77 6.33 -17.87
CA ALA A 239 20.18 6.01 -18.10
C ALA A 239 20.99 7.23 -18.54
N GLU A 240 20.40 8.10 -19.35
CA GLU A 240 21.03 9.35 -19.80
C GLU A 240 21.01 10.41 -18.70
N LEU A 241 19.84 10.59 -18.06
CA LEU A 241 19.66 11.62 -17.05
C LEU A 241 20.51 11.38 -15.80
N ALA A 242 20.66 10.12 -15.36
CA ALA A 242 21.47 9.76 -14.21
C ALA A 242 22.95 10.14 -14.37
N LEU A 243 23.46 10.23 -15.58
CA LEU A 243 24.85 10.64 -15.86
C LEU A 243 25.14 12.09 -15.47
N ARG A 244 24.12 12.94 -15.28
CA ARG A 244 24.27 14.31 -14.77
C ARG A 244 24.58 14.36 -13.28
N TYR A 245 24.41 13.25 -12.58
CA TYR A 245 24.49 13.15 -11.10
C TYR A 245 25.56 12.16 -10.65
N VAL A 246 26.56 11.87 -11.46
CA VAL A 246 27.64 10.92 -11.16
C VAL A 246 28.28 11.25 -9.80
N GLY A 247 28.31 10.25 -8.90
CA GLY A 247 28.93 10.33 -7.59
C GLY A 247 28.20 11.20 -6.57
N ARG A 248 26.95 11.58 -6.80
CA ARG A 248 26.21 12.51 -5.94
C ARG A 248 25.19 11.84 -5.00
N ALA A 249 24.57 10.72 -5.42
CA ALA A 249 23.42 10.19 -4.71
C ALA A 249 23.82 9.41 -3.46
N ASP A 250 23.21 9.77 -2.33
CA ASP A 250 23.19 8.98 -1.11
C ASP A 250 22.32 7.74 -1.28
N HIS A 251 21.20 7.91 -1.98
CA HIS A 251 20.26 6.85 -2.31
C HIS A 251 19.84 6.91 -3.77
N VAL A 252 19.81 5.76 -4.43
CA VAL A 252 19.27 5.61 -5.80
C VAL A 252 18.13 4.61 -5.74
N ILE A 253 16.94 5.00 -6.22
CA ILE A 253 15.75 4.14 -6.27
C ILE A 253 15.55 3.64 -7.69
N MET A 254 15.52 2.32 -7.85
CA MET A 254 15.38 1.63 -9.14
C MET A 254 14.10 0.79 -9.15
N ASN A 255 12.92 1.42 -8.99
CA ASN A 255 11.65 0.71 -8.94
C ASN A 255 11.05 0.45 -10.34
N LEU A 256 11.79 -0.29 -11.16
CA LEU A 256 11.38 -0.78 -12.49
C LEU A 256 11.60 -2.30 -12.60
N PRO A 257 10.86 -3.14 -11.86
CA PRO A 257 11.26 -4.52 -11.56
C PRO A 257 11.38 -5.46 -12.77
N HIS A 258 10.86 -5.09 -13.95
CA HIS A 258 10.97 -5.91 -15.16
C HIS A 258 12.27 -5.70 -15.96
N SER A 259 12.87 -4.52 -15.88
CA SER A 259 14.02 -4.14 -16.69
C SER A 259 15.09 -3.36 -15.92
N ALA A 260 15.03 -3.32 -14.60
CA ALA A 260 15.97 -2.57 -13.77
C ALA A 260 17.44 -2.96 -14.01
N SER A 261 17.72 -4.21 -14.38
CA SER A 261 19.09 -4.69 -14.58
C SER A 261 19.87 -3.90 -15.65
N SER A 262 19.20 -3.40 -16.69
CA SER A 262 19.84 -2.58 -17.74
C SER A 262 20.28 -1.20 -17.24
N PHE A 263 19.77 -0.75 -16.10
CA PHE A 263 20.09 0.54 -15.50
C PHE A 263 21.06 0.44 -14.31
N LEU A 264 21.60 -0.74 -13.99
CA LEU A 264 22.54 -0.93 -12.87
C LEU A 264 23.78 -0.05 -13.01
N VAL A 265 24.39 0.01 -14.18
CA VAL A 265 25.61 0.80 -14.41
C VAL A 265 25.35 2.30 -14.22
N PRO A 266 24.36 2.93 -14.87
CA PRO A 266 24.03 4.33 -14.59
C PRO A 266 23.66 4.61 -13.13
N ALA A 267 22.90 3.73 -12.47
CA ALA A 267 22.55 3.87 -11.07
C ALA A 267 23.79 3.86 -10.14
N MET A 268 24.67 2.88 -10.34
CA MET A 268 25.93 2.79 -9.57
C MET A 268 26.86 3.98 -9.83
N ARG A 269 26.88 4.50 -11.07
CA ARG A 269 27.64 5.73 -11.38
C ARG A 269 27.09 6.93 -10.63
N ALA A 270 25.75 7.07 -10.56
CA ALA A 270 25.11 8.17 -9.86
C ALA A 270 25.29 8.10 -8.34
N ALA A 271 25.30 6.90 -7.75
CA ALA A 271 25.57 6.73 -6.33
C ALA A 271 26.95 7.30 -5.95
N LYS A 272 27.05 7.97 -4.81
CA LYS A 272 28.38 8.33 -4.23
C LYS A 272 29.10 7.09 -3.70
N SER A 273 30.39 7.18 -3.39
CA SER A 273 31.07 6.09 -2.65
C SER A 273 30.45 5.99 -1.25
N GLY A 274 29.94 4.79 -0.89
CA GLY A 274 29.14 4.55 0.31
C GLY A 274 27.62 4.76 0.10
N GLY A 275 27.18 5.25 -1.04
CA GLY A 275 25.75 5.40 -1.38
C GLY A 275 25.04 4.06 -1.57
N VAL A 276 23.74 4.06 -1.36
CA VAL A 276 22.90 2.85 -1.38
C VAL A 276 21.98 2.86 -2.61
N VAL A 277 21.96 1.74 -3.32
CA VAL A 277 21.01 1.50 -4.42
C VAL A 277 19.92 0.55 -3.93
N HIS A 278 18.68 0.95 -4.12
CA HIS A 278 17.48 0.16 -3.83
C HIS A 278 16.97 -0.44 -5.14
N TYR A 279 17.36 -1.67 -5.38
CA TYR A 279 17.12 -2.38 -6.63
C TYR A 279 15.90 -3.30 -6.50
N TYR A 280 14.92 -3.13 -7.39
CA TYR A 280 13.71 -3.96 -7.41
C TYR A 280 13.71 -4.84 -8.65
N CYS A 281 13.37 -6.12 -8.48
CA CYS A 281 13.22 -7.06 -9.59
C CYS A 281 12.09 -8.06 -9.34
N ILE A 282 11.68 -8.77 -10.40
CA ILE A 282 10.77 -9.90 -10.30
C ILE A 282 11.59 -11.17 -10.41
N ALA A 283 11.51 -11.98 -9.36
CA ALA A 283 12.25 -13.22 -9.26
C ALA A 283 11.33 -14.43 -9.04
N PRO A 284 11.72 -15.62 -9.47
CA PRO A 284 11.03 -16.86 -9.15
C PRO A 284 11.25 -17.22 -7.68
N GLU A 285 10.32 -17.98 -7.11
CA GLU A 285 10.30 -18.35 -5.70
C GLU A 285 11.51 -19.19 -5.28
N ASP A 286 12.04 -20.00 -6.18
CA ASP A 286 13.20 -20.86 -5.97
C ASP A 286 14.55 -20.14 -6.09
N ASP A 287 14.58 -18.91 -6.63
CA ASP A 287 15.81 -18.10 -6.73
C ASP A 287 15.48 -16.59 -6.64
N LEU A 288 15.07 -16.17 -5.45
CA LEU A 288 14.59 -14.81 -5.18
C LEU A 288 15.63 -13.71 -5.45
N TYR A 289 16.89 -14.00 -5.24
CA TYR A 289 17.95 -12.98 -5.26
C TYR A 289 18.99 -13.23 -6.36
N ARG A 290 18.62 -13.95 -7.42
CA ARG A 290 19.49 -14.27 -8.56
C ARG A 290 20.16 -13.07 -9.21
N ASP A 291 19.50 -11.89 -9.15
CA ASP A 291 20.02 -10.67 -9.75
C ASP A 291 21.23 -10.09 -9.01
N GLU A 292 21.62 -10.64 -7.84
CA GLU A 292 22.90 -10.28 -7.19
C GLU A 292 24.11 -10.56 -8.10
N ALA A 293 24.04 -11.59 -8.92
CA ALA A 293 25.09 -11.86 -9.91
C ALA A 293 25.21 -10.74 -10.94
N LEU A 294 24.06 -10.17 -11.36
CA LEU A 294 24.03 -9.01 -12.28
C LEU A 294 24.56 -7.75 -11.61
N ILE A 295 24.20 -7.53 -10.34
CA ILE A 295 24.70 -6.40 -9.52
C ILE A 295 26.22 -6.47 -9.41
N ARG A 296 26.78 -7.62 -9.06
CA ARG A 296 28.24 -7.81 -8.96
C ARG A 296 28.94 -7.61 -10.30
N LYS A 297 28.41 -8.20 -11.38
CA LYS A 297 28.94 -8.00 -12.73
C LYS A 297 28.95 -6.53 -13.15
N ALA A 298 27.89 -5.78 -12.84
CA ALA A 298 27.83 -4.35 -13.12
C ALA A 298 28.88 -3.57 -12.31
N ALA A 299 29.07 -3.91 -11.03
CA ALA A 299 30.10 -3.30 -10.18
C ALA A 299 31.52 -3.60 -10.69
N ASP A 300 31.81 -4.84 -11.05
CA ASP A 300 33.11 -5.24 -11.61
C ASP A 300 33.45 -4.45 -12.87
N SER A 301 32.46 -4.19 -13.74
CA SER A 301 32.64 -3.37 -14.95
C SER A 301 33.01 -1.91 -14.66
N LEU A 302 32.74 -1.44 -13.44
CA LEU A 302 33.05 -0.09 -12.97
C LEU A 302 34.30 -0.06 -12.07
N GLY A 303 34.92 -1.20 -11.76
CA GLY A 303 35.97 -1.32 -10.74
C GLY A 303 35.50 -0.94 -9.34
N ALA A 304 34.19 -1.09 -9.07
CA ALA A 304 33.56 -0.77 -7.80
C ALA A 304 33.28 -2.03 -6.98
N GLY A 305 33.23 -1.86 -5.66
CA GLY A 305 32.76 -2.89 -4.72
C GLY A 305 31.27 -2.74 -4.44
N VAL A 306 30.61 -3.85 -4.08
CA VAL A 306 29.22 -3.85 -3.59
C VAL A 306 29.05 -4.70 -2.36
N ASP A 307 28.33 -4.14 -1.37
CA ASP A 307 27.92 -4.83 -0.15
C ASP A 307 26.40 -4.90 -0.13
N VAL A 308 25.83 -6.10 -0.10
CA VAL A 308 24.37 -6.27 0.04
C VAL A 308 23.98 -6.03 1.49
N LEU A 309 23.12 -5.05 1.71
CA LEU A 309 22.66 -4.59 3.02
C LEU A 309 21.34 -5.23 3.44
N TYR A 310 20.44 -5.45 2.48
CA TYR A 310 19.11 -5.97 2.74
C TYR A 310 18.56 -6.75 1.54
N ARG A 311 17.80 -7.77 1.84
CA ARG A 311 17.02 -8.57 0.90
C ARG A 311 15.61 -8.70 1.42
N GLY A 312 14.61 -8.51 0.56
CA GLY A 312 13.23 -8.62 1.00
C GLY A 312 12.26 -8.96 -0.13
N ILE A 313 11.21 -9.69 0.22
CA ILE A 313 10.04 -9.84 -0.64
C ILE A 313 9.14 -8.63 -0.38
N VAL A 314 8.89 -7.85 -1.43
CA VAL A 314 7.99 -6.68 -1.38
C VAL A 314 6.54 -7.11 -1.45
N ARG A 315 6.22 -7.98 -2.41
CA ARG A 315 4.90 -8.59 -2.58
C ARG A 315 4.94 -9.79 -3.51
N SER A 316 3.91 -10.63 -3.48
CA SER A 316 3.65 -11.58 -4.56
C SER A 316 3.32 -10.82 -5.85
N TYR A 317 3.84 -11.29 -6.98
CA TYR A 317 3.61 -10.71 -8.30
C TYR A 317 2.69 -11.59 -9.15
N ALA A 318 2.96 -12.88 -9.17
CA ALA A 318 2.20 -13.93 -9.85
C ALA A 318 2.44 -15.27 -9.13
N PRO A 319 1.73 -16.34 -9.45
CA PRO A 319 2.03 -17.66 -8.90
C PRO A 319 3.52 -17.98 -9.02
N ARG A 320 4.15 -18.31 -7.89
CA ARG A 320 5.59 -18.63 -7.78
C ARG A 320 6.56 -17.54 -8.28
N ARG A 321 6.11 -16.27 -8.32
CA ARG A 321 6.95 -15.11 -8.68
C ARG A 321 6.70 -13.97 -7.71
N HIS A 322 7.77 -13.31 -7.29
CA HIS A 322 7.74 -12.24 -6.30
C HIS A 322 8.43 -10.98 -6.82
N ASN A 323 7.87 -9.83 -6.45
CA ASN A 323 8.61 -8.57 -6.52
C ASN A 323 9.50 -8.53 -5.28
N VAL A 324 10.80 -8.47 -5.50
CA VAL A 324 11.83 -8.47 -4.45
C VAL A 324 12.63 -7.18 -4.50
N VAL A 325 13.25 -6.84 -3.39
CA VAL A 325 14.19 -5.73 -3.27
C VAL A 325 15.54 -6.24 -2.79
N ILE A 326 16.60 -5.69 -3.37
CA ILE A 326 18.00 -5.88 -2.94
C ILE A 326 18.57 -4.47 -2.72
N ASP A 327 18.80 -4.11 -1.46
CA ASP A 327 19.52 -2.87 -1.15
C ASP A 327 21.03 -3.18 -1.06
N PHE A 328 21.82 -2.47 -1.80
CA PHE A 328 23.27 -2.64 -1.78
C PHE A 328 24.01 -1.30 -1.75
N ARG A 329 25.14 -1.29 -1.05
CA ARG A 329 26.06 -0.16 -0.98
C ARG A 329 27.08 -0.27 -2.10
N VAL A 330 27.39 0.87 -2.73
CA VAL A 330 28.42 0.98 -3.76
C VAL A 330 29.67 1.61 -3.15
N THR A 331 30.83 0.95 -3.27
CA THR A 331 32.13 1.49 -2.85
C THR A 331 32.96 1.76 -4.09
N LYS A 332 33.37 3.01 -4.29
CA LYS A 332 34.23 3.44 -5.41
C LYS A 332 35.64 3.64 -4.92
N LYS A 333 36.60 3.21 -5.72
CA LYS A 333 38.03 3.45 -5.47
C LYS A 333 38.38 4.89 -5.80
#